data_8eac4a2e842b74311aac51838a85f119
#
_entry.id   8eac4a2e842b74311aac51838a85f119
#
_cell.length_a   1.000
_cell.length_b   1.000
_cell.length_c   1.000
_cell.angle_alpha   90.00
_cell.angle_beta   90.00
_cell.angle_gamma   90.00
#
_symmetry.space_group_name_H-M   'P 1'
#
loop_
_entity.id
_entity.type
_entity.pdbx_description
1 polymer ?
#
loop_
_entity_poly.entity_id
_entity_poly.type
_entity_poly.pdbx_seq_one_letter_code
_entity_poly.pdbx_strand_id
1 'polypeptide(L)'
;TLLLAVGPVFLGVAHVIADLRFLVLRRGLGRGWLAVIALACATLILLRAASEFGLPFSIGSRLELGVVTLWMGAALMAGGLASRRIGRILVGAVAVIALGIWAQIDPFAVRVAFAHVHNLIALLLWLFLFRGRLRAVLLPLALICALAALLLSGESYFWTERFGSLDLMGLHVLEAADGLAPGLPLREAAGLTLSFTFLQSVHYSTWLLVLPQEDVRGQGTATWRMAVRSMTRELGRIGLWIALGTMVLVPIAACFDLHGARNLY
;
A
#
# COMPACT_ATOMS: atom_id res chain seq x y z
N THR A 1 -13.72 1.10 12.14
CA THR A 1 -13.73 -0.37 11.96
C THR A 1 -14.14 -0.78 10.55
N LEU A 2 -15.27 -0.26 10.00
CA LEU A 2 -15.70 -0.60 8.62
C LEU A 2 -14.60 -0.38 7.57
N LEU A 3 -13.86 0.71 7.64
CA LEU A 3 -12.76 1.00 6.72
C LEU A 3 -11.57 0.04 6.88
N LEU A 4 -11.33 -0.50 8.10
CA LEU A 4 -10.32 -1.54 8.33
C LEU A 4 -10.66 -2.85 7.61
N ALA A 5 -11.96 -3.17 7.49
CA ALA A 5 -12.41 -4.36 6.80
C ALA A 5 -12.47 -4.14 5.28
N VAL A 6 -13.19 -3.09 4.86
CA VAL A 6 -13.50 -2.83 3.44
C VAL A 6 -12.25 -2.37 2.67
N GLY A 7 -11.41 -1.54 3.28
CA GLY A 7 -10.23 -0.98 2.61
C GLY A 7 -9.32 -2.09 2.07
N PRO A 8 -8.61 -2.84 2.92
CA PRO A 8 -7.67 -3.87 2.49
C PRO A 8 -8.33 -4.99 1.67
N VAL A 9 -9.46 -5.50 2.14
CA VAL A 9 -10.12 -6.68 1.56
C VAL A 9 -10.67 -6.40 0.16
N PHE A 10 -11.39 -5.28 -0.02
CA PHE A 10 -12.06 -5.00 -1.29
C PHE A 10 -11.26 -4.07 -2.20
N LEU A 11 -10.51 -3.13 -1.64
CA LEU A 11 -9.77 -2.16 -2.42
C LEU A 11 -8.29 -2.52 -2.60
N GLY A 12 -7.73 -3.35 -1.69
CA GLY A 12 -6.31 -3.72 -1.71
C GLY A 12 -5.91 -4.42 -3.01
N VAL A 13 -6.67 -5.42 -3.46
CA VAL A 13 -6.38 -6.13 -4.73
C VAL A 13 -6.48 -5.18 -5.92
N ALA A 14 -7.53 -4.36 -5.97
CA ALA A 14 -7.71 -3.37 -7.03
C ALA A 14 -6.55 -2.35 -7.06
N HIS A 15 -6.07 -1.94 -5.88
CA HIS A 15 -4.92 -1.06 -5.73
C HIS A 15 -3.63 -1.70 -6.25
N VAL A 16 -3.33 -2.95 -5.88
CA VAL A 16 -2.14 -3.67 -6.39
C VAL A 16 -2.18 -3.80 -7.91
N ILE A 17 -3.35 -4.05 -8.50
CA ILE A 17 -3.51 -4.07 -9.96
C ILE A 17 -3.26 -2.68 -10.57
N ALA A 18 -3.72 -1.61 -9.91
CA ALA A 18 -3.43 -0.25 -10.36
C ALA A 18 -1.93 0.06 -10.28
N ASP A 19 -1.24 -0.33 -9.21
CA ASP A 19 0.21 -0.21 -9.07
C ASP A 19 0.95 -0.93 -10.20
N LEU A 20 0.62 -2.20 -10.44
CA LEU A 20 1.19 -2.97 -11.53
C LEU A 20 1.00 -2.25 -12.88
N ARG A 21 -0.20 -1.75 -13.12
CA ARG A 21 -0.53 -1.04 -14.36
C ARG A 21 0.25 0.26 -14.51
N PHE A 22 0.19 1.15 -13.53
CA PHE A 22 0.73 2.51 -13.66
C PHE A 22 2.23 2.60 -13.38
N LEU A 23 2.76 1.77 -12.49
CA LEU A 23 4.17 1.81 -12.10
C LEU A 23 5.06 0.86 -12.90
N VAL A 24 4.49 -0.23 -13.44
CA VAL A 24 5.26 -1.27 -14.14
C VAL A 24 4.94 -1.29 -15.63
N LEU A 25 3.71 -1.62 -16.00
CA LEU A 25 3.35 -1.87 -17.40
C LEU A 25 3.44 -0.60 -18.27
N ARG A 26 2.93 0.52 -17.78
CA ARG A 26 2.93 1.79 -18.53
C ARG A 26 4.29 2.49 -18.59
N ARG A 27 5.23 2.09 -17.75
CA ARG A 27 6.59 2.64 -17.78
C ARG A 27 7.42 2.15 -18.97
N GLY A 28 6.94 1.15 -19.70
CA GLY A 28 7.69 0.60 -20.83
C GLY A 28 9.01 -0.04 -20.42
N LEU A 29 9.05 -0.66 -19.25
CA LEU A 29 10.25 -1.32 -18.72
C LEU A 29 10.69 -2.46 -19.64
N GLY A 30 12.00 -2.58 -19.84
CA GLY A 30 12.58 -3.67 -20.62
C GLY A 30 12.27 -5.04 -20.00
N ARG A 31 12.28 -6.11 -20.83
CA ARG A 31 11.95 -7.49 -20.41
C ARG A 31 12.75 -7.96 -19.21
N GLY A 32 14.03 -7.57 -19.08
CA GLY A 32 14.88 -7.91 -17.94
C GLY A 32 14.32 -7.34 -16.63
N TRP A 33 13.86 -6.08 -16.65
CA TRP A 33 13.23 -5.45 -15.48
C TRP A 33 11.91 -6.12 -15.11
N LEU A 34 11.08 -6.44 -16.08
CA LEU A 34 9.82 -7.17 -15.83
C LEU A 34 10.09 -8.54 -15.21
N ALA A 35 11.13 -9.25 -15.66
CA ALA A 35 11.53 -10.53 -15.07
C ALA A 35 12.03 -10.36 -13.62
N VAL A 36 12.84 -9.33 -13.33
CA VAL A 36 13.28 -9.04 -11.95
C VAL A 36 12.11 -8.72 -11.02
N ILE A 37 11.16 -7.90 -11.47
CA ILE A 37 9.96 -7.58 -10.72
C ILE A 37 9.11 -8.83 -10.46
N ALA A 38 8.87 -9.63 -11.50
CA ALA A 38 8.11 -10.88 -11.39
C ALA A 38 8.77 -11.86 -10.42
N LEU A 39 10.10 -12.00 -10.49
CA LEU A 39 10.86 -12.85 -9.57
C LEU A 39 10.76 -12.35 -8.13
N ALA A 40 10.91 -11.03 -7.89
CA ALA A 40 10.77 -10.45 -6.56
C ALA A 40 9.36 -10.70 -5.99
N CYS A 41 8.32 -10.44 -6.77
CA CYS A 41 6.94 -10.71 -6.36
C CYS A 41 6.71 -12.20 -6.07
N ALA A 42 7.18 -13.10 -6.94
CA ALA A 42 7.06 -14.54 -6.72
C ALA A 42 7.79 -14.97 -5.44
N THR A 43 9.00 -14.45 -5.19
CA THR A 43 9.74 -14.73 -3.97
C THR A 43 8.99 -14.28 -2.71
N LEU A 44 8.42 -13.06 -2.73
CA LEU A 44 7.63 -12.56 -1.60
C LEU A 44 6.37 -13.41 -1.35
N ILE A 45 5.67 -13.82 -2.41
CA ILE A 45 4.51 -14.73 -2.31
C ILE A 45 4.92 -16.07 -1.72
N LEU A 46 6.03 -16.65 -2.17
CA LEU A 46 6.53 -17.93 -1.66
C LEU A 46 6.98 -17.84 -0.20
N LEU A 47 7.63 -16.75 0.21
CA LEU A 47 8.02 -16.53 1.60
C LEU A 47 6.78 -16.38 2.49
N ARG A 48 5.75 -15.67 2.01
CA ARG A 48 4.50 -15.54 2.74
C ARG A 48 3.78 -16.89 2.86
N ALA A 49 3.68 -17.65 1.78
CA ALA A 49 3.13 -18.99 1.82
C ALA A 49 3.93 -19.91 2.77
N ALA A 50 5.26 -19.86 2.73
CA ALA A 50 6.08 -20.64 3.64
C ALA A 50 5.85 -20.28 5.12
N SER A 51 5.55 -19.03 5.43
CA SER A 51 5.17 -18.61 6.80
C SER A 51 3.87 -19.26 7.26
N GLU A 52 2.89 -19.43 6.37
CA GLU A 52 1.65 -20.17 6.67
C GLU A 52 1.89 -21.68 6.89
N PHE A 53 2.93 -22.25 6.28
CA PHE A 53 3.33 -23.66 6.44
C PHE A 53 4.38 -23.88 7.53
N GLY A 54 4.62 -22.92 8.43
CA GLY A 54 5.44 -23.10 9.62
C GLY A 54 6.82 -22.47 9.58
N LEU A 55 7.15 -21.65 8.57
CA LEU A 55 8.36 -20.83 8.64
C LEU A 55 8.17 -19.79 9.78
N PRO A 56 9.10 -19.72 10.76
CA PRO A 56 8.98 -18.77 11.86
C PRO A 56 8.82 -17.34 11.36
N PHE A 57 7.84 -16.61 11.89
CA PHE A 57 7.51 -15.23 11.49
C PHE A 57 8.74 -14.30 11.47
N SER A 58 9.62 -14.42 12.48
CA SER A 58 10.85 -13.60 12.55
C SER A 58 11.80 -13.85 11.39
N ILE A 59 11.91 -15.09 10.92
CA ILE A 59 12.75 -15.47 9.78
C ILE A 59 12.08 -15.01 8.48
N GLY A 60 10.81 -15.32 8.31
CA GLY A 60 10.04 -14.90 7.13
C GLY A 60 10.09 -13.38 6.92
N SER A 61 9.86 -12.60 7.98
CA SER A 61 9.89 -11.13 7.92
C SER A 61 11.27 -10.58 7.54
N ARG A 62 12.36 -11.13 8.07
CA ARG A 62 13.73 -10.70 7.71
C ARG A 62 14.05 -11.01 6.25
N LEU A 63 13.63 -12.16 5.76
CA LEU A 63 13.82 -12.55 4.36
C LEU A 63 12.99 -11.66 3.42
N GLU A 64 11.71 -11.42 3.73
CA GLU A 64 10.87 -10.50 2.96
C GLU A 64 11.49 -9.11 2.85
N LEU A 65 11.88 -8.52 3.98
CA LEU A 65 12.50 -7.20 4.02
C LEU A 65 13.87 -7.18 3.34
N GLY A 66 14.63 -8.29 3.41
CA GLY A 66 15.87 -8.48 2.67
C GLY A 66 15.64 -8.42 1.15
N VAL A 67 14.65 -9.16 0.64
CA VAL A 67 14.27 -9.13 -0.79
C VAL A 67 13.85 -7.72 -1.21
N VAL A 68 13.01 -7.04 -0.42
CA VAL A 68 12.58 -5.66 -0.71
C VAL A 68 13.78 -4.71 -0.75
N THR A 69 14.68 -4.81 0.23
CA THR A 69 15.88 -3.96 0.32
C THR A 69 16.82 -4.17 -0.86
N LEU A 70 17.06 -5.44 -1.24
CA LEU A 70 17.87 -5.78 -2.42
C LEU A 70 17.25 -5.23 -3.70
N TRP A 71 15.95 -5.34 -3.83
CA TRP A 71 15.23 -4.81 -5.00
C TRP A 71 15.29 -3.29 -5.06
N MET A 72 15.09 -2.60 -3.93
CA MET A 72 15.25 -1.14 -3.86
C MET A 72 16.68 -0.71 -4.26
N GLY A 73 17.70 -1.44 -3.79
CA GLY A 73 19.10 -1.22 -4.17
C GLY A 73 19.33 -1.39 -5.68
N ALA A 74 18.82 -2.47 -6.25
CA ALA A 74 18.91 -2.73 -7.69
C ALA A 74 18.21 -1.65 -8.53
N ALA A 75 17.00 -1.23 -8.13
CA ALA A 75 16.25 -0.17 -8.80
C ALA A 75 16.98 1.19 -8.72
N LEU A 76 17.55 1.52 -7.54
CA LEU A 76 18.34 2.72 -7.32
C LEU A 76 19.59 2.74 -8.21
N MET A 77 20.33 1.64 -8.25
CA MET A 77 21.54 1.51 -9.07
C MET A 77 21.22 1.68 -10.55
N ALA A 78 20.21 0.99 -11.05
CA ALA A 78 19.84 1.10 -12.46
C ALA A 78 19.36 2.52 -12.83
N GLY A 79 18.49 3.12 -12.02
CA GLY A 79 18.00 4.48 -12.26
C GLY A 79 19.09 5.53 -12.12
N GLY A 80 19.99 5.36 -11.15
CA GLY A 80 21.11 6.23 -10.90
C GLY A 80 22.15 6.18 -12.03
N LEU A 81 22.52 4.98 -12.48
CA LEU A 81 23.46 4.78 -13.60
C LEU A 81 22.89 5.36 -14.90
N ALA A 82 21.61 5.11 -15.19
CA ALA A 82 20.95 5.68 -16.36
C ALA A 82 20.93 7.22 -16.36
N SER A 83 20.80 7.83 -15.18
CA SER A 83 20.75 9.29 -15.03
C SER A 83 22.12 9.97 -14.83
N ARG A 84 23.19 9.19 -14.69
CA ARG A 84 24.57 9.64 -14.36
C ARG A 84 24.65 10.54 -13.11
N ARG A 85 23.76 10.36 -12.15
CA ARG A 85 23.67 11.17 -10.92
C ARG A 85 24.28 10.46 -9.73
N ILE A 86 25.60 10.36 -9.68
CA ILE A 86 26.37 9.63 -8.66
C ILE A 86 26.00 10.07 -7.24
N GLY A 87 25.84 11.35 -6.97
CA GLY A 87 25.45 11.84 -5.65
C GLY A 87 24.11 11.26 -5.16
N ARG A 88 23.14 11.11 -6.07
CA ARG A 88 21.84 10.48 -5.73
C ARG A 88 21.98 8.98 -5.47
N ILE A 89 22.86 8.30 -6.22
CA ILE A 89 23.15 6.88 -5.97
C ILE A 89 23.75 6.72 -4.58
N LEU A 90 24.74 7.53 -4.21
CA LEU A 90 25.40 7.44 -2.89
C LEU A 90 24.41 7.68 -1.74
N VAL A 91 23.62 8.76 -1.80
CA VAL A 91 22.62 9.07 -0.76
C VAL A 91 21.58 7.95 -0.67
N GLY A 92 21.08 7.48 -1.82
CA GLY A 92 20.12 6.39 -1.84
C GLY A 92 20.71 5.06 -1.36
N ALA A 93 21.97 4.76 -1.69
CA ALA A 93 22.65 3.55 -1.22
C ALA A 93 22.80 3.55 0.30
N VAL A 94 23.21 4.67 0.89
CA VAL A 94 23.25 4.82 2.36
C VAL A 94 21.88 4.57 2.98
N ALA A 95 20.81 5.16 2.43
CA ALA A 95 19.47 4.98 2.93
C ALA A 95 19.01 3.51 2.82
N VAL A 96 19.26 2.84 1.69
CA VAL A 96 18.92 1.42 1.48
C VAL A 96 19.70 0.52 2.42
N ILE A 97 21.00 0.78 2.61
CA ILE A 97 21.84 0.01 3.55
C ILE A 97 21.34 0.20 4.98
N ALA A 98 21.09 1.44 5.41
CA ALA A 98 20.57 1.73 6.76
C ALA A 98 19.23 1.04 7.00
N LEU A 99 18.33 1.08 6.02
CA LEU A 99 17.05 0.38 6.06
C LEU A 99 17.24 -1.13 6.15
N GLY A 100 18.16 -1.70 5.36
CA GLY A 100 18.48 -3.13 5.39
C GLY A 100 19.02 -3.57 6.75
N ILE A 101 19.91 -2.79 7.36
CA ILE A 101 20.43 -3.04 8.71
C ILE A 101 19.29 -2.98 9.73
N TRP A 102 18.46 -1.94 9.70
CA TRP A 102 17.31 -1.83 10.60
C TRP A 102 16.34 -2.99 10.45
N ALA A 103 16.05 -3.40 9.20
CA ALA A 103 15.19 -4.55 8.92
C ALA A 103 15.72 -5.89 9.49
N GLN A 104 17.03 -6.04 9.63
CA GLN A 104 17.62 -7.22 10.27
C GLN A 104 17.61 -7.14 11.81
N ILE A 105 17.69 -5.93 12.37
CA ILE A 105 17.66 -5.71 13.83
C ILE A 105 16.23 -5.83 14.35
N ASP A 106 15.30 -5.07 13.76
CA ASP A 106 13.90 -5.01 14.17
C ASP A 106 12.96 -5.03 12.93
N PRO A 107 12.70 -6.22 12.38
CA PRO A 107 11.84 -6.37 11.21
C PRO A 107 10.40 -5.92 11.48
N PHE A 108 9.93 -6.01 12.73
CA PHE A 108 8.59 -5.60 13.08
C PHE A 108 8.42 -4.07 13.02
N ALA A 109 9.33 -3.32 13.65
CA ALA A 109 9.31 -1.86 13.59
C ALA A 109 9.41 -1.33 12.16
N VAL A 110 10.24 -1.97 11.31
CA VAL A 110 10.34 -1.60 9.89
C VAL A 110 9.02 -1.83 9.14
N ARG A 111 8.33 -2.94 9.39
CA ARG A 111 7.01 -3.20 8.77
C ARG A 111 5.98 -2.17 9.18
N VAL A 112 5.90 -1.84 10.47
CA VAL A 112 5.01 -0.79 10.99
C VAL A 112 5.33 0.56 10.35
N ALA A 113 6.61 0.93 10.30
CA ALA A 113 7.05 2.17 9.66
C ALA A 113 6.67 2.21 8.16
N PHE A 114 6.88 1.12 7.42
CA PHE A 114 6.47 1.03 6.02
C PHE A 114 4.98 1.16 5.83
N ALA A 115 4.17 0.52 6.67
CA ALA A 115 2.72 0.61 6.60
C ALA A 115 2.24 2.07 6.70
N HIS A 116 2.79 2.82 7.66
CA HIS A 116 2.42 4.23 7.85
C HIS A 116 2.98 5.14 6.76
N VAL A 117 4.27 5.00 6.41
CA VAL A 117 4.93 5.82 5.37
C VAL A 117 4.31 5.59 4.00
N HIS A 118 3.90 4.36 3.68
CA HIS A 118 3.27 4.03 2.41
C HIS A 118 2.02 4.88 2.14
N ASN A 119 1.20 5.11 3.16
CA ASN A 119 0.02 5.95 3.01
C ASN A 119 0.34 7.42 2.69
N LEU A 120 1.49 7.94 3.17
CA LEU A 120 1.92 9.30 2.86
C LEU A 120 2.37 9.45 1.41
N ILE A 121 2.82 8.38 0.77
CA ILE A 121 3.23 8.39 -0.65
C ILE A 121 2.06 8.83 -1.54
N ALA A 122 0.83 8.42 -1.24
CA ALA A 122 -0.34 8.84 -2.01
C ALA A 122 -0.60 10.34 -1.90
N LEU A 123 -0.41 10.94 -0.73
CA LEU A 123 -0.54 12.39 -0.54
C LEU A 123 0.53 13.15 -1.33
N LEU A 124 1.77 12.66 -1.33
CA LEU A 124 2.87 13.23 -2.12
C LEU A 124 2.60 13.09 -3.61
N LEU A 125 2.08 11.93 -4.05
CA LEU A 125 1.68 11.70 -5.43
C LEU A 125 0.57 12.66 -5.84
N TRP A 126 -0.44 12.85 -5.01
CA TRP A 126 -1.51 13.80 -5.24
C TRP A 126 -0.98 15.23 -5.41
N LEU A 127 -0.13 15.70 -4.50
CA LEU A 127 0.55 16.99 -4.62
C LEU A 127 1.35 17.11 -5.93
N PHE A 128 2.06 16.07 -6.30
CA PHE A 128 2.84 16.03 -7.54
C PHE A 128 1.95 16.10 -8.79
N LEU A 129 0.85 15.35 -8.84
CA LEU A 129 -0.10 15.35 -9.95
C LEU A 129 -0.75 16.72 -10.14
N PHE A 130 -1.09 17.38 -9.04
CA PHE A 130 -1.78 18.67 -9.06
C PHE A 130 -0.87 19.88 -8.83
N ARG A 131 0.46 19.73 -8.95
CA ARG A 131 1.43 20.82 -8.72
C ARG A 131 1.16 22.09 -9.52
N GLY A 132 0.56 21.98 -10.72
CA GLY A 132 0.12 23.12 -11.53
C GLY A 132 -1.23 23.74 -11.10
N ARG A 133 -1.92 23.15 -10.11
CA ARG A 133 -3.24 23.55 -9.63
C ARG A 133 -3.36 23.44 -8.11
N LEU A 134 -2.32 23.77 -7.39
CA LEU A 134 -2.25 23.61 -5.93
C LEU A 134 -3.46 24.22 -5.23
N ARG A 135 -3.96 25.38 -5.69
CA ARG A 135 -5.14 26.02 -5.08
C ARG A 135 -6.38 25.12 -5.06
N ALA A 136 -6.55 24.24 -6.07
CA ALA A 136 -7.70 23.34 -6.14
C ALA A 136 -7.57 22.15 -5.14
N VAL A 137 -6.36 21.80 -4.72
CA VAL A 137 -6.12 20.65 -3.84
C VAL A 137 -5.74 21.02 -2.41
N LEU A 138 -5.41 22.28 -2.13
CA LEU A 138 -5.04 22.72 -0.79
C LEU A 138 -6.14 22.49 0.24
N LEU A 139 -7.39 22.81 -0.09
CA LEU A 139 -8.50 22.59 0.84
C LEU A 139 -8.76 21.11 1.12
N PRO A 140 -8.94 20.23 0.10
CA PRO A 140 -9.04 18.79 0.36
C PRO A 140 -7.86 18.22 1.16
N LEU A 141 -6.63 18.63 0.83
CA LEU A 141 -5.45 18.17 1.54
C LEU A 141 -5.43 18.65 3.00
N ALA A 142 -5.77 19.92 3.25
CA ALA A 142 -5.88 20.46 4.60
C ALA A 142 -6.94 19.71 5.42
N LEU A 143 -8.09 19.39 4.82
CA LEU A 143 -9.13 18.60 5.47
C LEU A 143 -8.66 17.16 5.78
N ILE A 144 -7.95 16.52 4.87
CA ILE A 144 -7.37 15.19 5.10
C ILE A 144 -6.36 15.24 6.26
N CYS A 145 -5.46 16.23 6.26
CA CYS A 145 -4.48 16.40 7.34
C CYS A 145 -5.16 16.72 8.68
N ALA A 146 -6.18 17.59 8.68
CA ALA A 146 -6.93 17.92 9.89
C ALA A 146 -7.67 16.72 10.47
N LEU A 147 -8.33 15.91 9.61
CA LEU A 147 -9.00 14.68 10.04
C LEU A 147 -8.00 13.64 10.55
N ALA A 148 -6.88 13.45 9.86
CA ALA A 148 -5.82 12.54 10.32
C ALA A 148 -5.28 13.00 11.69
N ALA A 149 -5.03 14.30 11.88
CA ALA A 149 -4.58 14.85 13.16
C ALA A 149 -5.64 14.69 14.27
N LEU A 150 -6.92 14.90 13.96
CA LEU A 150 -8.02 14.66 14.88
C LEU A 150 -8.09 13.19 15.31
N LEU A 151 -7.93 12.25 14.37
CA LEU A 151 -7.89 10.82 14.69
C LEU A 151 -6.67 10.47 15.54
N LEU A 152 -5.49 11.05 15.22
CA LEU A 152 -4.26 10.85 15.99
C LEU A 152 -4.33 11.41 17.41
N SER A 153 -5.16 12.41 17.68
CA SER A 153 -5.30 13.00 19.03
C SER A 153 -5.82 12.01 20.08
N GLY A 154 -6.34 10.86 19.63
CA GLY A 154 -6.95 9.85 20.50
C GLY A 154 -8.37 10.19 20.98
N GLU A 155 -8.89 11.38 20.67
CA GLU A 155 -10.29 11.72 20.98
C GLU A 155 -11.29 10.83 20.24
N SER A 156 -10.89 10.35 19.05
CA SER A 156 -11.66 9.40 18.26
C SER A 156 -11.92 8.09 18.98
N TYR A 157 -11.03 7.66 19.89
CA TYR A 157 -11.23 6.46 20.72
C TYR A 157 -12.51 6.58 21.58
N PHE A 158 -12.68 7.71 22.28
CA PHE A 158 -13.86 7.95 23.10
C PHE A 158 -15.17 7.86 22.31
N TRP A 159 -15.19 8.44 21.10
CA TRP A 159 -16.37 8.38 20.24
C TRP A 159 -16.64 6.97 19.69
N THR A 160 -15.60 6.26 19.28
CA THR A 160 -15.74 4.87 18.77
C THR A 160 -16.19 3.91 19.87
N GLU A 161 -15.69 4.07 21.09
CA GLU A 161 -16.12 3.31 22.26
C GLU A 161 -17.59 3.61 22.59
N ARG A 162 -17.95 4.90 22.69
CA ARG A 162 -19.31 5.34 23.04
C ARG A 162 -20.36 4.85 22.05
N PHE A 163 -20.05 4.81 20.78
CA PHE A 163 -20.98 4.37 19.74
C PHE A 163 -20.87 2.88 19.40
N GLY A 164 -20.09 2.11 20.13
CA GLY A 164 -19.93 0.68 19.93
C GLY A 164 -19.31 0.29 18.59
N SER A 165 -18.56 1.20 17.96
CA SER A 165 -17.96 0.98 16.62
C SER A 165 -16.55 0.41 16.64
N LEU A 166 -16.05 -0.01 17.81
CA LEU A 166 -14.76 -0.67 17.97
C LEU A 166 -14.75 -2.10 17.43
N ASP A 167 -15.91 -2.75 17.43
CA ASP A 167 -16.09 -4.10 16.91
C ASP A 167 -17.11 -4.10 15.78
N LEU A 168 -16.74 -4.60 14.63
CA LEU A 168 -17.62 -4.77 13.47
C LEU A 168 -17.23 -6.02 12.70
N MET A 169 -18.14 -6.95 12.52
CA MET A 169 -17.92 -8.19 11.75
C MET A 169 -16.74 -9.02 12.28
N GLY A 170 -16.51 -9.04 13.60
CA GLY A 170 -15.39 -9.74 14.22
C GLY A 170 -14.02 -9.06 14.06
N LEU A 171 -13.99 -7.84 13.52
CA LEU A 171 -12.78 -7.02 13.46
C LEU A 171 -12.80 -6.01 14.59
N HIS A 172 -11.86 -6.14 15.51
CA HIS A 172 -11.72 -5.22 16.62
C HIS A 172 -10.59 -4.23 16.37
N VAL A 173 -10.86 -2.91 16.54
CA VAL A 173 -9.84 -1.86 16.32
C VAL A 173 -8.59 -2.09 17.18
N LEU A 174 -8.78 -2.56 18.41
CA LEU A 174 -7.69 -2.78 19.35
C LEU A 174 -6.77 -3.94 18.94
N GLU A 175 -7.33 -4.99 18.33
CA GLU A 175 -6.50 -6.07 17.79
C GLU A 175 -5.67 -5.60 16.58
N ALA A 176 -6.25 -4.72 15.73
CA ALA A 176 -5.49 -4.10 14.65
C ALA A 176 -4.41 -3.16 15.20
N ALA A 177 -4.66 -2.53 16.36
CA ALA A 177 -3.69 -1.66 17.02
C ALA A 177 -2.44 -2.41 17.48
N ASP A 178 -2.54 -3.67 17.89
CA ASP A 178 -1.38 -4.48 18.27
C ASP A 178 -0.39 -4.66 17.10
N GLY A 179 -0.90 -4.73 15.87
CA GLY A 179 -0.08 -4.83 14.67
C GLY A 179 0.39 -3.50 14.09
N LEU A 180 -0.37 -2.41 14.28
CA LEU A 180 -0.13 -1.11 13.66
C LEU A 180 0.47 -0.06 14.59
N ALA A 181 0.32 -0.25 15.91
CA ALA A 181 0.72 0.70 16.93
C ALA A 181 1.25 -0.02 18.19
N PRO A 182 2.18 -0.97 18.05
CA PRO A 182 2.62 -1.82 19.16
C PRO A 182 3.25 -1.01 20.27
N GLY A 183 2.94 -1.39 21.51
CA GLY A 183 3.56 -0.81 22.71
C GLY A 183 3.08 0.61 23.06
N LEU A 184 2.15 1.18 22.29
CA LEU A 184 1.53 2.44 22.65
C LEU A 184 0.38 2.25 23.66
N PRO A 185 0.10 3.25 24.52
CA PRO A 185 -1.09 3.24 25.34
C PRO A 185 -2.35 3.14 24.48
N LEU A 186 -3.40 2.53 25.00
CA LEU A 186 -4.62 2.16 24.28
C LEU A 186 -5.23 3.28 23.43
N ARG A 187 -5.31 4.48 24.01
CA ARG A 187 -5.89 5.65 23.35
C ARG A 187 -5.07 6.07 22.12
N GLU A 188 -3.76 6.14 22.28
CA GLU A 188 -2.82 6.51 21.23
C GLU A 188 -2.76 5.44 20.16
N ALA A 189 -2.75 4.16 20.55
CA ALA A 189 -2.76 3.03 19.63
C ALA A 189 -4.04 3.01 18.78
N ALA A 190 -5.19 3.22 19.38
CA ALA A 190 -6.46 3.33 18.66
C ALA A 190 -6.47 4.54 17.72
N GLY A 191 -5.99 5.70 18.19
CA GLY A 191 -5.89 6.91 17.37
C GLY A 191 -5.00 6.73 16.15
N LEU A 192 -3.82 6.12 16.32
CA LEU A 192 -2.89 5.82 15.23
C LEU A 192 -3.49 4.82 14.23
N THR A 193 -4.15 3.77 14.72
CA THR A 193 -4.82 2.76 13.90
C THR A 193 -5.97 3.36 13.07
N LEU A 194 -6.79 4.21 13.67
CA LEU A 194 -7.88 4.89 12.98
C LEU A 194 -7.35 5.89 11.93
N SER A 195 -6.30 6.63 12.27
CA SER A 195 -5.64 7.53 11.33
C SER A 195 -5.00 6.77 10.17
N PHE A 196 -4.32 5.65 10.44
CA PHE A 196 -3.78 4.76 9.41
C PHE A 196 -4.89 4.31 8.45
N THR A 197 -5.99 3.79 8.98
CA THR A 197 -7.12 3.30 8.19
C THR A 197 -7.75 4.37 7.31
N PHE A 198 -7.88 5.57 7.85
CA PHE A 198 -8.36 6.73 7.10
C PHE A 198 -7.40 7.10 5.97
N LEU A 199 -6.11 7.25 6.26
CA LEU A 199 -5.09 7.58 5.27
C LEU A 199 -4.94 6.48 4.20
N GLN A 200 -5.10 5.22 4.56
CA GLN A 200 -5.13 4.10 3.62
C GLN A 200 -6.32 4.20 2.67
N SER A 201 -7.49 4.63 3.15
CA SER A 201 -8.65 4.87 2.29
C SER A 201 -8.42 6.03 1.32
N VAL A 202 -7.74 7.09 1.76
CA VAL A 202 -7.30 8.20 0.90
C VAL A 202 -6.28 7.69 -0.13
N HIS A 203 -5.34 6.86 0.29
CA HIS A 203 -4.35 6.22 -0.58
C HIS A 203 -5.03 5.42 -1.70
N TYR A 204 -5.94 4.52 -1.37
CA TYR A 204 -6.69 3.74 -2.37
C TYR A 204 -7.51 4.64 -3.30
N SER A 205 -8.17 5.66 -2.75
CA SER A 205 -8.93 6.61 -3.56
C SER A 205 -8.05 7.36 -4.57
N THR A 206 -6.83 7.73 -4.19
CA THR A 206 -5.87 8.37 -5.09
C THR A 206 -5.51 7.45 -6.26
N TRP A 207 -5.23 6.18 -6.00
CA TRP A 207 -4.86 5.21 -7.03
C TRP A 207 -6.02 4.77 -7.90
N LEU A 208 -7.20 4.60 -7.32
CA LEU A 208 -8.35 4.01 -8.03
C LEU A 208 -9.24 5.06 -8.70
N LEU A 209 -9.25 6.29 -8.22
CA LEU A 209 -10.10 7.36 -8.74
C LEU A 209 -9.29 8.49 -9.37
N VAL A 210 -8.34 9.07 -8.62
CA VAL A 210 -7.65 10.30 -9.05
C VAL A 210 -6.70 10.01 -10.21
N LEU A 211 -5.85 9.01 -10.08
CA LEU A 211 -4.87 8.66 -11.11
C LEU A 211 -5.50 8.24 -12.45
N PRO A 212 -6.53 7.38 -12.50
CA PRO A 212 -7.23 7.06 -13.74
C PRO A 212 -7.92 8.26 -14.39
N GLN A 213 -8.45 9.20 -13.61
CA GLN A 213 -9.08 10.41 -14.16
C GLN A 213 -8.06 11.35 -14.81
N GLU A 214 -6.90 11.53 -14.18
CA GLU A 214 -5.81 12.32 -14.77
C GLU A 214 -5.23 11.65 -16.02
N ASP A 215 -5.21 10.32 -16.08
CA ASP A 215 -4.74 9.55 -17.23
C ASP A 215 -5.60 9.77 -18.50
N VAL A 216 -6.91 9.95 -18.36
CA VAL A 216 -7.84 10.22 -19.47
C VAL A 216 -8.18 11.71 -19.64
N ARG A 217 -7.45 12.57 -18.96
CA ARG A 217 -7.69 14.00 -18.98
C ARG A 217 -7.63 14.57 -20.40
N GLY A 218 -8.64 15.34 -20.77
CA GLY A 218 -8.82 15.85 -22.14
C GLY A 218 -9.55 14.89 -23.07
N GLN A 219 -9.84 13.65 -22.65
CA GLN A 219 -10.60 12.66 -23.42
C GLN A 219 -12.04 12.46 -22.90
N GLY A 220 -12.44 13.26 -21.90
CA GLY A 220 -13.72 13.13 -21.19
C GLY A 220 -13.56 12.45 -19.81
N THR A 221 -14.68 12.00 -19.24
CA THR A 221 -14.68 11.28 -17.96
C THR A 221 -14.24 9.83 -18.14
N ALA A 222 -13.44 9.32 -17.19
CA ALA A 222 -13.06 7.91 -17.17
C ALA A 222 -14.30 7.02 -17.05
N THR A 223 -14.58 6.23 -18.08
CA THR A 223 -15.69 5.27 -18.05
C THR A 223 -15.17 3.86 -17.83
N TRP A 224 -16.02 2.99 -17.25
CA TRP A 224 -15.72 1.58 -17.11
C TRP A 224 -15.27 0.93 -18.43
N ARG A 225 -15.94 1.24 -19.54
CA ARG A 225 -15.56 0.70 -20.85
C ARG A 225 -14.16 1.14 -21.29
N MET A 226 -13.75 2.38 -21.01
CA MET A 226 -12.39 2.85 -21.28
C MET A 226 -11.36 2.13 -20.41
N ALA A 227 -11.65 1.97 -19.14
CA ALA A 227 -10.78 1.24 -18.21
C ALA A 227 -10.58 -0.21 -18.66
N VAL A 228 -11.65 -0.95 -18.94
CA VAL A 228 -11.60 -2.34 -19.42
C VAL A 228 -10.82 -2.45 -20.74
N ARG A 229 -11.07 -1.57 -21.71
CA ARG A 229 -10.32 -1.58 -22.97
C ARG A 229 -8.84 -1.32 -22.79
N SER A 230 -8.48 -0.38 -21.90
CA SER A 230 -7.09 -0.07 -21.60
C SER A 230 -6.41 -1.23 -20.89
N MET A 231 -7.05 -1.81 -19.87
CA MET A 231 -6.53 -2.98 -19.16
C MET A 231 -6.39 -4.20 -20.10
N THR A 232 -7.34 -4.42 -21.02
CA THR A 232 -7.24 -5.51 -22.01
C THR A 232 -6.03 -5.32 -22.93
N ARG A 233 -5.71 -4.10 -23.32
CA ARG A 233 -4.53 -3.80 -24.16
C ARG A 233 -3.22 -4.00 -23.38
N GLU A 234 -3.19 -3.67 -22.10
CA GLU A 234 -1.98 -3.68 -21.27
C GLU A 234 -1.70 -5.07 -20.70
N LEU A 235 -2.71 -5.77 -20.23
CA LEU A 235 -2.60 -7.09 -19.55
C LEU A 235 -2.89 -8.26 -20.50
N GLY A 236 -3.47 -8.00 -21.66
CA GLY A 236 -4.08 -9.03 -22.49
C GLY A 236 -5.40 -9.56 -21.92
N ARG A 237 -6.10 -10.42 -22.68
CA ARG A 237 -7.39 -10.98 -22.22
C ARG A 237 -7.24 -11.86 -20.97
N ILE A 238 -6.21 -12.73 -20.96
CA ILE A 238 -5.95 -13.65 -19.84
C ILE A 238 -5.62 -12.85 -18.57
N GLY A 239 -4.68 -11.90 -18.64
CA GLY A 239 -4.33 -11.05 -17.51
C GLY A 239 -5.51 -10.24 -16.97
N LEU A 240 -6.39 -9.76 -17.84
CA LEU A 240 -7.63 -9.09 -17.41
C LEU A 240 -8.54 -10.04 -16.61
N TRP A 241 -8.77 -11.27 -17.10
CA TRP A 241 -9.60 -12.23 -16.38
C TRP A 241 -8.98 -12.66 -15.04
N ILE A 242 -7.66 -12.83 -14.97
CA ILE A 242 -6.97 -13.09 -13.70
C ILE A 242 -7.17 -11.90 -12.75
N ALA A 243 -6.97 -10.66 -13.21
CA ALA A 243 -7.15 -9.47 -12.40
C ALA A 243 -8.59 -9.34 -11.87
N LEU A 244 -9.59 -9.50 -12.72
CA LEU A 244 -10.99 -9.45 -12.31
C LEU A 244 -11.37 -10.61 -11.38
N GLY A 245 -10.85 -11.80 -11.66
CA GLY A 245 -11.06 -12.98 -10.81
C GLY A 245 -10.49 -12.78 -9.41
N THR A 246 -9.28 -12.27 -9.28
CA THR A 246 -8.66 -11.98 -7.97
C THR A 246 -9.39 -10.87 -7.22
N MET A 247 -9.86 -9.82 -7.91
CA MET A 247 -10.67 -8.75 -7.30
C MET A 247 -12.00 -9.26 -6.71
N VAL A 248 -12.52 -10.39 -7.17
CA VAL A 248 -13.76 -11.00 -6.66
C VAL A 248 -13.45 -12.11 -5.66
N LEU A 249 -12.54 -13.02 -6.00
CA LEU A 249 -12.26 -14.22 -5.20
C LEU A 249 -11.56 -13.89 -3.88
N VAL A 250 -10.65 -12.91 -3.85
CA VAL A 250 -9.95 -12.54 -2.61
C VAL A 250 -10.91 -11.97 -1.57
N PRO A 251 -11.79 -11.00 -1.87
CA PRO A 251 -12.81 -10.56 -0.92
C PRO A 251 -13.77 -11.68 -0.48
N ILE A 252 -14.18 -12.55 -1.40
CA ILE A 252 -15.03 -13.68 -1.04
C ILE A 252 -14.30 -14.61 -0.06
N ALA A 253 -13.08 -15.02 -0.36
CA ALA A 253 -12.27 -15.86 0.53
C ALA A 253 -12.07 -15.20 1.90
N ALA A 254 -11.79 -13.89 1.93
CA ALA A 254 -11.66 -13.13 3.16
C ALA A 254 -12.96 -13.08 3.99
N CYS A 255 -14.13 -13.13 3.38
CA CYS A 255 -15.40 -13.22 4.11
C CYS A 255 -15.57 -14.57 4.82
N PHE A 256 -14.95 -15.65 4.32
CA PHE A 256 -15.01 -16.97 4.96
C PHE A 256 -13.90 -17.17 6.01
N ASP A 257 -12.79 -16.47 5.88
CA ASP A 257 -11.69 -16.50 6.83
C ASP A 257 -11.11 -15.10 7.02
N LEU A 258 -11.82 -14.29 7.78
CA LEU A 258 -11.36 -12.92 8.13
C LEU A 258 -10.07 -12.93 8.96
N HIS A 259 -9.85 -13.98 9.76
CA HIS A 259 -8.61 -14.14 10.55
C HIS A 259 -7.41 -14.46 9.66
N GLY A 260 -7.55 -15.39 8.72
CA GLY A 260 -6.51 -15.70 7.74
C GLY A 260 -6.25 -14.55 6.77
N ALA A 261 -7.31 -13.87 6.31
CA ALA A 261 -7.17 -12.70 5.45
C ALA A 261 -6.40 -11.54 6.09
N ARG A 262 -6.47 -11.41 7.41
CA ARG A 262 -5.72 -10.43 8.20
C ARG A 262 -4.21 -10.66 8.15
N ASN A 263 -3.77 -11.90 8.04
CA ASN A 263 -2.35 -12.28 7.96
C ASN A 263 -1.76 -12.07 6.56
N LEU A 264 -2.60 -11.82 5.55
CA LEU A 264 -2.18 -11.54 4.18
C LEU A 264 -1.74 -10.08 3.96
N TYR A 265 -2.03 -9.19 4.90
CA TYR A 265 -1.68 -7.77 4.88
C TYR A 265 -0.76 -7.42 6.06
#